data_ff406af8dbefe380bb6faaf965d97622
#
_entry.id   ff406af8dbefe380bb6faaf965d97622
#
_cell.length_a   1.000
_cell.length_b   1.000
_cell.length_c   1.000
_cell.angle_alpha   90.00
_cell.angle_beta   90.00
_cell.angle_gamma   90.00
#
_symmetry.space_group_name_H-M   'P 1'
#
loop_
_entity.id
_entity.type
_entity.pdbx_description
1 polymer ?
#
loop_
_entity_poly.entity_id
_entity_poly.type
_entity_poly.pdbx_seq_one_letter_code
_entity_poly.pdbx_strand_id
1 'polypeptide(L)'
;MKVIVLNGPMGVGKTATGRAIANMVPGTALIDGDWCMDIHPFVGNRETKAMAVDNILHMIGNYGRCSQCNMVVLAWLMDDSWVRQAISDGLLALRMEEKGVTLVCDRESLVSRWRHDRGCEWRTDRWLQASIASLPGFAARPDALDTSRLTIARAAETILRGP
;
A
#
# COMPACT_ATOMS: atom_id res chain seq x y z
N MET A 1 -18.04 4.46 -2.97
CA MET A 1 -17.30 3.64 -1.98
C MET A 1 -15.91 4.28 -1.79
N LYS A 2 -15.40 4.29 -0.55
CA LYS A 2 -14.07 4.82 -0.23
C LYS A 2 -12.97 3.80 -0.50
N VAL A 3 -11.88 4.24 -1.11
CA VAL A 3 -10.67 3.45 -1.34
C VAL A 3 -9.49 4.15 -0.68
N ILE A 4 -8.89 3.51 0.33
CA ILE A 4 -7.66 3.98 0.96
C ILE A 4 -6.48 3.36 0.20
N VAL A 5 -5.60 4.20 -0.35
CA VAL A 5 -4.43 3.78 -1.12
C VAL A 5 -3.19 4.00 -0.26
N LEU A 6 -2.64 2.90 0.30
CA LEU A 6 -1.43 2.90 1.11
C LEU A 6 -0.20 2.69 0.23
N ASN A 7 0.64 3.71 0.13
CA ASN A 7 1.93 3.67 -0.55
C ASN A 7 3.07 3.75 0.47
N GLY A 8 4.31 3.64 0.00
CA GLY A 8 5.52 3.77 0.82
C GLY A 8 6.54 2.67 0.55
N PRO A 9 7.77 2.80 1.07
CA PRO A 9 8.85 1.87 0.79
C PRO A 9 8.54 0.43 1.27
N MET A 10 9.30 -0.52 0.76
CA MET A 10 9.20 -1.92 1.22
C MET A 10 9.56 -1.99 2.72
N GLY A 11 8.82 -2.77 3.49
CA GLY A 11 9.08 -2.95 4.93
C GLY A 11 8.51 -1.87 5.85
N VAL A 12 7.92 -0.78 5.32
CA VAL A 12 7.34 0.30 6.13
C VAL A 12 6.07 -0.09 6.90
N GLY A 13 5.40 -1.19 6.50
CA GLY A 13 4.23 -1.72 7.21
C GLY A 13 2.89 -1.49 6.50
N LYS A 14 2.87 -1.26 5.17
CA LYS A 14 1.63 -1.05 4.38
C LYS A 14 0.59 -2.15 4.60
N THR A 15 0.95 -3.40 4.33
CA THR A 15 0.03 -4.55 4.44
C THR A 15 -0.45 -4.74 5.88
N ALA A 16 0.43 -4.60 6.87
CA ALA A 16 0.07 -4.70 8.28
C ALA A 16 -0.92 -3.60 8.71
N THR A 17 -0.69 -2.35 8.27
CA THR A 17 -1.60 -1.23 8.52
C THR A 17 -2.94 -1.43 7.79
N GLY A 18 -2.91 -1.87 6.54
CA GLY A 18 -4.12 -2.20 5.78
C GLY A 18 -4.94 -3.31 6.46
N ARG A 19 -4.29 -4.34 6.99
CA ARG A 19 -4.94 -5.40 7.75
C ARG A 19 -5.57 -4.87 9.04
N ALA A 20 -4.89 -3.97 9.74
CA ALA A 20 -5.43 -3.33 10.95
C ALA A 20 -6.67 -2.50 10.63
N ILE A 21 -6.66 -1.72 9.55
CA ILE A 21 -7.83 -0.97 9.09
C ILE A 21 -8.99 -1.92 8.79
N ALA A 22 -8.75 -3.00 8.05
CA ALA A 22 -9.78 -3.98 7.70
C ALA A 22 -10.38 -4.65 8.94
N ASN A 23 -9.60 -4.89 9.98
CA ASN A 23 -10.09 -5.45 11.24
C ASN A 23 -10.89 -4.43 12.09
N MET A 24 -10.63 -3.14 11.92
CA MET A 24 -11.33 -2.07 12.65
C MET A 24 -12.67 -1.68 12.01
N VAL A 25 -12.79 -1.82 10.70
CA VAL A 25 -13.96 -1.36 9.95
C VAL A 25 -14.62 -2.54 9.22
N PRO A 26 -15.78 -3.01 9.69
CA PRO A 26 -16.53 -4.09 9.03
C PRO A 26 -16.84 -3.76 7.57
N GLY A 27 -16.82 -4.77 6.70
CA GLY A 27 -17.06 -4.60 5.27
C GLY A 27 -15.86 -3.97 4.52
N THR A 28 -14.66 -4.03 5.07
CA THR A 28 -13.43 -3.57 4.41
C THR A 28 -12.72 -4.72 3.72
N ALA A 29 -12.46 -4.60 2.41
CA ALA A 29 -11.60 -5.48 1.66
C ALA A 29 -10.16 -4.96 1.68
N LEU A 30 -9.17 -5.87 1.79
CA LEU A 30 -7.76 -5.56 1.64
C LEU A 30 -7.23 -6.17 0.35
N ILE A 31 -6.64 -5.34 -0.50
CA ILE A 31 -5.88 -5.75 -1.68
C ILE A 31 -4.40 -5.49 -1.39
N ASP A 32 -3.58 -6.52 -1.51
CA ASP A 32 -2.12 -6.38 -1.57
C ASP A 32 -1.72 -6.42 -3.05
N GLY A 33 -1.11 -5.33 -3.54
CA GLY A 33 -0.79 -5.18 -4.95
C GLY A 33 0.27 -6.18 -5.43
N ASP A 34 1.12 -6.66 -4.54
CA ASP A 34 2.14 -7.67 -4.89
C ASP A 34 1.47 -8.99 -5.29
N TRP A 35 0.35 -9.35 -4.68
CA TRP A 35 -0.42 -10.55 -5.07
C TRP A 35 -1.13 -10.40 -6.42
N CYS A 36 -1.35 -9.17 -6.88
CA CYS A 36 -1.96 -8.91 -8.18
C CYS A 36 -0.97 -9.10 -9.35
N MET A 37 0.32 -9.31 -9.05
CA MET A 37 1.38 -9.58 -10.02
C MET A 37 2.29 -10.75 -9.58
N ASP A 38 1.76 -11.71 -8.84
CA ASP A 38 2.50 -12.87 -8.33
C ASP A 38 2.77 -13.89 -9.45
N ILE A 39 3.84 -13.66 -10.21
CA ILE A 39 4.31 -14.51 -11.32
C ILE A 39 5.64 -15.14 -10.91
N HIS A 40 5.78 -16.42 -11.18
CA HIS A 40 7.00 -17.16 -10.86
C HIS A 40 7.78 -17.59 -12.14
N PRO A 41 9.07 -17.21 -12.26
CA PRO A 41 9.82 -16.32 -11.36
C PRO A 41 9.28 -14.90 -11.41
N PHE A 42 9.47 -14.13 -10.31
CA PHE A 42 8.98 -12.76 -10.23
C PHE A 42 9.59 -11.85 -11.32
N VAL A 43 8.72 -11.12 -12.01
CA VAL A 43 9.10 -10.14 -13.04
C VAL A 43 8.41 -8.81 -12.74
N GLY A 44 9.19 -7.82 -12.30
CA GLY A 44 8.70 -6.46 -11.99
C GLY A 44 9.04 -5.46 -13.10
N ASN A 45 8.44 -5.59 -14.29
CA ASN A 45 8.62 -4.66 -15.41
C ASN A 45 7.35 -3.82 -15.68
N ARG A 46 7.39 -2.99 -16.72
CA ARG A 46 6.24 -2.13 -17.08
C ARG A 46 4.98 -2.94 -17.43
N GLU A 47 5.15 -4.05 -18.11
CA GLU A 47 4.04 -4.90 -18.56
C GLU A 47 3.34 -5.55 -17.34
N THR A 48 4.11 -6.18 -16.44
CA THR A 48 3.55 -6.81 -15.25
C THR A 48 2.95 -5.82 -14.27
N LYS A 49 3.54 -4.61 -14.14
CA LYS A 49 2.95 -3.52 -13.36
C LYS A 49 1.63 -3.01 -13.98
N ALA A 50 1.54 -2.94 -15.32
CA ALA A 50 0.29 -2.56 -16.00
C ALA A 50 -0.80 -3.62 -15.80
N MET A 51 -0.45 -4.90 -15.91
CA MET A 51 -1.35 -6.00 -15.59
C MET A 51 -1.83 -5.95 -14.13
N ALA A 52 -0.93 -5.67 -13.18
CA ALA A 52 -1.31 -5.53 -11.77
C ALA A 52 -2.29 -4.38 -11.55
N VAL A 53 -2.09 -3.24 -12.19
CA VAL A 53 -3.02 -2.09 -12.15
C VAL A 53 -4.40 -2.52 -12.64
N ASP A 54 -4.48 -3.23 -13.77
CA ASP A 54 -5.76 -3.71 -14.32
C ASP A 54 -6.45 -4.70 -13.38
N ASN A 55 -5.72 -5.68 -12.86
CA ASN A 55 -6.21 -6.63 -11.87
C ASN A 55 -6.78 -5.92 -10.62
N ILE A 56 -6.03 -4.95 -10.07
CA ILE A 56 -6.43 -4.16 -8.91
C ILE A 56 -7.72 -3.40 -9.16
N LEU A 57 -7.79 -2.67 -10.28
CA LEU A 57 -8.96 -1.87 -10.62
C LEU A 57 -10.19 -2.75 -10.88
N HIS A 58 -10.00 -3.92 -11.49
CA HIS A 58 -11.07 -4.90 -11.69
C HIS A 58 -11.60 -5.43 -10.35
N MET A 59 -10.71 -5.79 -9.42
CA MET A 59 -11.09 -6.20 -8.07
C MET A 59 -11.84 -5.10 -7.32
N ILE A 60 -11.35 -3.85 -7.37
CA ILE A 60 -12.02 -2.70 -6.74
C ILE A 60 -13.42 -2.50 -7.32
N GLY A 61 -13.56 -2.58 -8.65
CA GLY A 61 -14.86 -2.51 -9.32
C GLY A 61 -15.83 -3.61 -8.87
N ASN A 62 -15.33 -4.85 -8.66
CA ASN A 62 -16.12 -5.95 -8.14
C ASN A 62 -16.57 -5.70 -6.69
N TYR A 63 -15.67 -5.25 -5.82
CA TYR A 63 -16.01 -4.88 -4.45
C TYR A 63 -17.04 -3.74 -4.41
N GLY A 64 -16.95 -2.77 -5.30
CA GLY A 64 -17.91 -1.66 -5.39
C GLY A 64 -19.34 -2.08 -5.76
N ARG A 65 -19.52 -3.26 -6.36
CA ARG A 65 -20.83 -3.84 -6.66
C ARG A 65 -21.32 -4.81 -5.58
N CYS A 66 -20.51 -5.12 -4.59
CA CYS A 66 -20.84 -6.04 -3.51
C CYS A 66 -21.44 -5.27 -2.33
N SER A 67 -22.69 -5.58 -1.97
CA SER A 67 -23.39 -4.92 -0.85
C SER A 67 -22.75 -5.17 0.53
N GLN A 68 -21.87 -6.15 0.65
CA GLN A 68 -21.14 -6.46 1.87
C GLN A 68 -19.81 -5.69 1.98
N CYS A 69 -19.39 -4.96 0.93
CA CYS A 69 -18.15 -4.20 0.93
C CYS A 69 -18.44 -2.70 0.97
N ASN A 70 -17.94 -2.03 2.02
CA ASN A 70 -18.13 -0.60 2.25
C ASN A 70 -16.86 0.22 1.96
N MET A 71 -15.70 -0.44 2.01
CA MET A 71 -14.39 0.20 1.83
C MET A 71 -13.39 -0.78 1.24
N VAL A 72 -12.43 -0.27 0.49
CA VAL A 72 -11.24 -1.04 0.06
C VAL A 72 -9.99 -0.36 0.59
N VAL A 73 -9.04 -1.14 1.05
CA VAL A 73 -7.66 -0.70 1.31
C VAL A 73 -6.75 -1.38 0.28
N LEU A 74 -6.07 -0.58 -0.52
CA LEU A 74 -5.02 -1.02 -1.43
C LEU A 74 -3.67 -0.75 -0.77
N ALA A 75 -2.87 -1.78 -0.52
CA ALA A 75 -1.51 -1.68 -0.01
C ALA A 75 -0.53 -2.10 -1.13
N TRP A 76 0.26 -1.16 -1.67
CA TRP A 76 1.22 -1.47 -2.72
C TRP A 76 2.39 -0.49 -2.72
N LEU A 77 3.56 -0.92 -3.23
CA LEU A 77 4.70 -0.05 -3.51
C LEU A 77 4.51 0.60 -4.88
N MET A 78 4.19 1.88 -4.89
CA MET A 78 4.00 2.67 -6.11
C MET A 78 5.10 3.76 -6.18
N ASP A 79 6.32 3.33 -6.48
CA ASP A 79 7.50 4.18 -6.70
C ASP A 79 7.45 4.87 -8.06
N ASP A 80 6.94 4.20 -9.07
CA ASP A 80 6.70 4.76 -10.39
C ASP A 80 5.48 5.71 -10.39
N SER A 81 5.67 6.96 -10.81
CA SER A 81 4.60 7.96 -10.86
C SER A 81 3.43 7.55 -11.77
N TRP A 82 3.70 6.86 -12.88
CA TRP A 82 2.67 6.41 -13.80
C TRP A 82 1.76 5.34 -13.18
N VAL A 83 2.29 4.45 -12.31
CA VAL A 83 1.50 3.44 -11.60
C VAL A 83 0.50 4.13 -10.67
N ARG A 84 1.00 5.10 -9.89
CA ARG A 84 0.17 5.87 -8.96
C ARG A 84 -0.91 6.64 -9.70
N GLN A 85 -0.56 7.28 -10.83
CA GLN A 85 -1.50 8.01 -11.67
C GLN A 85 -2.56 7.07 -12.28
N ALA A 86 -2.15 5.92 -12.81
CA ALA A 86 -3.07 4.94 -13.39
C ALA A 86 -4.10 4.41 -12.38
N ILE A 87 -3.68 4.17 -11.13
CA ILE A 87 -4.61 3.82 -10.05
C ILE A 87 -5.59 4.96 -9.78
N SER A 88 -5.13 6.20 -9.65
CA SER A 88 -6.01 7.35 -9.40
C SER A 88 -7.02 7.57 -10.54
N ASP A 89 -6.57 7.50 -11.78
CA ASP A 89 -7.42 7.67 -12.97
C ASP A 89 -8.48 6.55 -13.04
N GLY A 90 -8.08 5.31 -12.74
CA GLY A 90 -8.99 4.18 -12.68
C GLY A 90 -10.03 4.30 -11.56
N LEU A 91 -9.62 4.76 -10.37
CA LEU A 91 -10.55 5.02 -9.26
C LEU A 91 -11.55 6.12 -9.61
N LEU A 92 -11.10 7.19 -10.26
CA LEU A 92 -11.98 8.27 -10.76
C LEU A 92 -13.00 7.72 -11.78
N ALA A 93 -12.54 6.92 -12.74
CA ALA A 93 -13.42 6.29 -13.74
C ALA A 93 -14.46 5.36 -13.09
N LEU A 94 -14.09 4.65 -12.03
CA LEU A 94 -14.99 3.82 -11.22
C LEU A 94 -15.87 4.62 -10.25
N ARG A 95 -15.73 5.95 -10.21
CA ARG A 95 -16.45 6.86 -9.28
C ARG A 95 -16.21 6.50 -7.82
N MET A 96 -15.01 6.08 -7.49
CA MET A 96 -14.59 5.79 -6.12
C MET A 96 -13.98 7.03 -5.45
N GLU A 97 -14.20 7.17 -4.15
CA GLU A 97 -13.58 8.22 -3.33
C GLU A 97 -12.18 7.75 -2.93
N GLU A 98 -11.14 8.37 -3.46
CA GLU A 98 -9.76 8.03 -3.11
C GLU A 98 -9.27 8.79 -1.89
N LYS A 99 -8.62 8.08 -0.95
CA LYS A 99 -7.77 8.64 0.10
C LYS A 99 -6.36 8.05 -0.03
N GLY A 100 -5.42 8.84 -0.58
CA GLY A 100 -4.01 8.47 -0.64
C GLY A 100 -3.32 8.70 0.71
N VAL A 101 -2.45 7.75 1.12
CA VAL A 101 -1.57 7.88 2.28
C VAL A 101 -0.23 7.22 1.96
N THR A 102 0.85 7.96 2.10
CA THR A 102 2.20 7.45 1.94
C THR A 102 2.82 7.19 3.32
N LEU A 103 2.97 5.92 3.69
CA LEU A 103 3.61 5.56 4.95
C LEU A 103 5.13 5.75 4.84
N VAL A 104 5.70 6.42 5.83
CA VAL A 104 7.14 6.58 5.98
C VAL A 104 7.57 6.29 7.41
N CYS A 105 8.86 6.09 7.62
CA CYS A 105 9.46 6.00 8.94
C CYS A 105 10.93 6.41 8.86
N ASP A 106 11.56 6.61 10.00
CA ASP A 106 13.01 6.78 10.06
C ASP A 106 13.76 5.49 9.70
N ARG A 107 15.05 5.64 9.41
CA ARG A 107 15.93 4.51 9.03
C ARG A 107 15.98 3.41 10.10
N GLU A 108 16.05 3.80 11.36
CA GLU A 108 16.18 2.86 12.47
C GLU A 108 14.93 1.99 12.61
N SER A 109 13.77 2.62 12.55
CA SER A 109 12.48 1.94 12.54
C SER A 109 12.34 0.98 11.35
N LEU A 110 12.77 1.41 10.15
CA LEU A 110 12.71 0.56 8.96
C LEU A 110 13.60 -0.69 9.12
N VAL A 111 14.84 -0.52 9.55
CA VAL A 111 15.80 -1.62 9.78
C VAL A 111 15.25 -2.57 10.86
N SER A 112 14.71 -2.03 11.94
CA SER A 112 14.11 -2.83 13.01
C SER A 112 12.94 -3.68 12.49
N ARG A 113 11.99 -3.07 11.78
CA ARG A 113 10.84 -3.76 11.16
C ARG A 113 11.28 -4.84 10.18
N TRP A 114 12.28 -4.52 9.35
CA TRP A 114 12.85 -5.46 8.39
C TRP A 114 13.40 -6.73 9.04
N ARG A 115 14.15 -6.56 10.14
CA ARG A 115 14.77 -7.68 10.86
C ARG A 115 13.76 -8.54 11.64
N HIS A 116 12.65 -7.97 12.07
CA HIS A 116 11.60 -8.70 12.79
C HIS A 116 10.70 -9.53 11.88
N ASP A 117 10.57 -9.16 10.61
CA ASP A 117 9.76 -9.90 9.64
C ASP A 117 10.58 -11.01 8.96
N ARG A 118 10.65 -12.15 9.62
CA ARG A 118 11.46 -13.31 9.18
C ARG A 118 10.74 -14.21 8.16
N GLY A 119 9.49 -13.92 7.81
CA GLY A 119 8.66 -14.77 6.96
C GLY A 119 8.76 -14.49 5.46
N CYS A 120 9.59 -13.53 5.03
CA CYS A 120 9.63 -13.09 3.65
C CYS A 120 11.02 -13.34 3.03
N GLU A 121 11.13 -14.32 2.14
CA GLU A 121 12.38 -14.70 1.45
C GLU A 121 12.97 -13.55 0.60
N TRP A 122 12.13 -12.62 0.14
CA TRP A 122 12.53 -11.46 -0.66
C TRP A 122 13.23 -10.36 0.14
N ARG A 123 13.33 -10.46 1.48
CA ARG A 123 13.95 -9.46 2.35
C ARG A 123 15.45 -9.63 2.44
N THR A 124 16.12 -9.42 1.31
CA THR A 124 17.58 -9.39 1.23
C THR A 124 18.15 -8.02 1.64
N ASP A 125 19.43 -7.96 2.00
CA ASP A 125 20.13 -6.71 2.32
C ASP A 125 20.09 -5.72 1.14
N ARG A 126 20.14 -6.20 -0.10
CA ARG A 126 20.01 -5.37 -1.31
C ARG A 126 18.68 -4.59 -1.30
N TRP A 127 17.58 -5.26 -1.01
CA TRP A 127 16.26 -4.62 -0.97
C TRP A 127 16.10 -3.70 0.23
N LEU A 128 16.74 -4.01 1.37
CA LEU A 128 16.80 -3.11 2.52
C LEU A 128 17.50 -1.80 2.15
N GLN A 129 18.67 -1.87 1.50
CA GLN A 129 19.39 -0.66 1.09
C GLN A 129 18.59 0.18 0.08
N ALA A 130 17.92 -0.47 -0.89
CA ALA A 130 17.05 0.21 -1.84
C ALA A 130 15.87 0.91 -1.12
N SER A 131 15.25 0.23 -0.15
CA SER A 131 14.17 0.80 0.67
C SER A 131 14.64 2.01 1.48
N ILE A 132 15.80 1.93 2.13
CA ILE A 132 16.40 3.05 2.87
C ILE A 132 16.67 4.23 1.94
N ALA A 133 17.25 3.98 0.77
CA ALA A 133 17.55 5.02 -0.21
C ALA A 133 16.30 5.74 -0.74
N SER A 134 15.16 5.06 -0.78
CA SER A 134 13.89 5.64 -1.24
C SER A 134 13.15 6.49 -0.20
N LEU A 135 13.48 6.37 1.09
CA LEU A 135 12.80 7.08 2.19
C LEU A 135 12.66 8.58 1.96
N PRO A 136 13.70 9.35 1.56
CA PRO A 136 13.56 10.79 1.37
C PRO A 136 12.52 11.16 0.30
N GLY A 137 12.46 10.39 -0.80
CA GLY A 137 11.50 10.62 -1.87
C GLY A 137 10.05 10.37 -1.43
N PHE A 138 9.82 9.36 -0.59
CA PHE A 138 8.49 9.13 -0.01
C PHE A 138 8.14 10.16 1.06
N ALA A 139 9.09 10.57 1.90
CA ALA A 139 8.86 11.56 2.96
C ALA A 139 8.52 12.96 2.41
N ALA A 140 8.97 13.29 1.20
CA ALA A 140 8.67 14.55 0.54
C ALA A 140 7.24 14.61 -0.04
N ARG A 141 6.47 13.54 -0.03
CA ARG A 141 5.11 13.52 -0.58
C ARG A 141 4.12 14.26 0.35
N PRO A 142 3.13 14.98 -0.20
CA PRO A 142 2.19 15.76 0.60
C PRO A 142 1.27 14.89 1.46
N ASP A 143 1.08 13.61 1.10
CA ASP A 143 0.27 12.62 1.79
C ASP A 143 1.11 11.71 2.72
N ALA A 144 2.34 12.13 3.06
CA ALA A 144 3.24 11.33 3.90
C ALA A 144 2.77 11.30 5.36
N LEU A 145 2.70 10.09 5.92
CA LEU A 145 2.44 9.82 7.33
C LEU A 145 3.67 9.16 7.96
N ASP A 146 4.34 9.87 8.86
CA ASP A 146 5.45 9.30 9.63
C ASP A 146 4.92 8.34 10.70
N THR A 147 5.34 7.10 10.58
CA THR A 147 4.96 6.00 11.46
C THR A 147 6.09 5.54 12.38
N SER A 148 7.21 6.27 12.47
CA SER A 148 8.39 5.89 13.26
C SER A 148 8.04 5.58 14.71
N ARG A 149 7.14 6.39 15.30
CA ARG A 149 6.71 6.28 16.71
C ARG A 149 5.28 5.74 16.86
N LEU A 150 4.67 5.26 15.78
CA LEU A 150 3.31 4.74 15.84
C LEU A 150 3.31 3.20 15.87
N THR A 151 2.43 2.66 16.68
CA THR A 151 2.02 1.26 16.52
C THR A 151 1.18 1.12 15.26
N ILE A 152 1.07 -0.11 14.73
CA ILE A 152 0.22 -0.40 13.56
C ILE A 152 -1.22 0.05 13.81
N ALA A 153 -1.76 -0.21 15.00
CA ALA A 153 -3.11 0.20 15.38
C ALA A 153 -3.27 1.73 15.36
N ARG A 154 -2.30 2.47 15.91
CA ARG A 154 -2.32 3.94 15.91
C ARG A 154 -2.20 4.51 14.52
N ALA A 155 -1.37 3.94 13.66
CA ALA A 155 -1.28 4.35 12.26
C ALA A 155 -2.63 4.14 11.55
N ALA A 156 -3.28 3.00 11.74
CA ALA A 156 -4.61 2.71 11.19
C ALA A 156 -5.68 3.71 11.70
N GLU A 157 -5.73 3.99 13.01
CA GLU A 157 -6.64 4.98 13.59
C GLU A 157 -6.43 6.38 13.00
N THR A 158 -5.17 6.82 12.88
CA THR A 158 -4.82 8.12 12.29
C THR A 158 -5.31 8.22 10.85
N ILE A 159 -5.11 7.16 10.06
CA ILE A 159 -5.58 7.10 8.68
C ILE A 159 -7.10 7.17 8.59
N LEU A 160 -7.81 6.47 9.47
CA LEU A 160 -9.28 6.44 9.48
C LEU A 160 -9.90 7.78 9.87
N ARG A 161 -9.34 8.47 10.87
CA ARG A 161 -9.85 9.76 11.35
C ARG A 161 -9.67 10.89 10.32
N GLY A 162 -8.66 10.81 9.48
CA GLY A 162 -8.26 11.90 8.57
C GLY A 162 -7.48 13.00 9.31
N PRO A 163 -6.86 13.93 8.58
CA PRO A 163 -6.42 15.19 9.16
C PRO A 163 -7.62 16.01 9.56
#